data_80924d2bdc6399a4e92548d3ca8b1ae2
#
_entry.id   80924d2bdc6399a4e92548d3ca8b1ae2
#
_cell.length_a   1.000
_cell.length_b   1.000
_cell.length_c   1.000
_cell.angle_alpha   90.00
_cell.angle_beta   90.00
_cell.angle_gamma   90.00
#
_symmetry.space_group_name_H-M   'P 1'
#
loop_
_entity.id
_entity.type
_entity.pdbx_description
1 polymer ?
#
loop_
_entity_poly.entity_id
_entity_poly.type
_entity_poly.pdbx_seq_one_letter_code
_entity_poly.pdbx_strand_id
1 'polypeptide(L)'
;MTTIERSSSKFGSFARWMAAWLTLWVAGGATCYRQTVKVNQLPPPQVFQGMPTLEEVAQVLNRTDAITQLSSNSVSVEVPSMSNVPRLSATLAMNRPREFRMRASIPLLLGSGIDMGSNNELFWFEVPESMTQTLYFASHEQYQRQSSRSVLPVDPSWFVDALGLIHLDTSQVVEGPILRDDGRLEIRSMMPYPDGLYSRVCIVEPSAGYVTDQILYGPNGKMIAGSSASNHRYYPDQQCSLPHLVQVRLVPDGGPPLELKIDIGTYAVNQLLSSDPQLFTMPKTASQQINLVNLGDPSSAPPGYENYQAPTTASPAVVPPPPRSAYALPNDNMPNAMDSYR
;
A
#
# COMPACT_ATOMS: atom_id res chain seq x y z
N MET A 1 -54.82 45.16 -56.93
CA MET A 1 -53.38 45.10 -57.23
C MET A 1 -52.63 45.07 -55.92
N THR A 2 -52.35 43.88 -55.37
CA THR A 2 -51.78 43.66 -53.98
C THR A 2 -50.47 42.93 -54.13
N THR A 3 -49.44 43.63 -53.78
CA THR A 3 -48.04 43.13 -53.82
C THR A 3 -47.75 42.25 -52.63
N ILE A 4 -47.32 41.01 -52.87
CA ILE A 4 -46.90 40.07 -51.84
C ILE A 4 -45.40 40.26 -51.70
N GLU A 5 -44.96 40.79 -50.53
CA GLU A 5 -43.55 40.81 -50.11
C GLU A 5 -43.09 39.42 -49.62
N ARG A 6 -42.03 38.93 -50.23
CA ARG A 6 -41.31 37.71 -49.84
C ARG A 6 -40.45 37.96 -48.61
N SER A 7 -40.81 37.36 -47.46
CA SER A 7 -39.94 37.21 -46.28
C SER A 7 -39.21 35.90 -46.38
N SER A 8 -38.00 35.89 -46.92
CA SER A 8 -37.20 34.67 -47.01
C SER A 8 -35.68 34.88 -46.85
N SER A 9 -35.23 35.45 -45.76
CA SER A 9 -33.76 35.53 -45.57
C SER A 9 -33.24 35.24 -44.17
N LYS A 10 -34.05 34.93 -43.17
CA LYS A 10 -33.57 34.68 -41.80
C LYS A 10 -33.35 33.20 -41.45
N PHE A 11 -33.92 32.28 -42.21
CA PHE A 11 -33.80 30.84 -41.95
C PHE A 11 -32.46 30.26 -42.40
N GLY A 12 -31.84 30.80 -43.44
CA GLY A 12 -30.54 30.32 -43.96
C GLY A 12 -29.34 30.66 -43.07
N SER A 13 -29.44 31.75 -42.30
CA SER A 13 -28.37 32.16 -41.38
C SER A 13 -28.32 31.25 -40.13
N PHE A 14 -29.46 30.91 -39.56
CA PHE A 14 -29.57 30.09 -38.37
C PHE A 14 -29.08 28.65 -38.62
N ALA A 15 -29.41 28.07 -39.76
CA ALA A 15 -28.93 26.73 -40.16
C ALA A 15 -27.42 26.69 -40.36
N ARG A 16 -26.79 27.74 -40.85
CA ARG A 16 -25.34 27.85 -41.02
C ARG A 16 -24.62 27.95 -39.68
N TRP A 17 -25.17 28.69 -38.73
CA TRP A 17 -24.62 28.79 -37.38
C TRP A 17 -24.73 27.46 -36.60
N MET A 18 -25.85 26.75 -36.71
CA MET A 18 -26.01 25.44 -36.11
C MET A 18 -25.06 24.39 -36.71
N ALA A 19 -24.84 24.39 -38.02
CA ALA A 19 -23.90 23.50 -38.67
C ALA A 19 -22.46 23.79 -38.25
N ALA A 20 -22.07 25.07 -38.08
CA ALA A 20 -20.75 25.46 -37.58
C ALA A 20 -20.52 25.03 -36.13
N TRP A 21 -21.56 25.09 -35.29
CA TRP A 21 -21.49 24.60 -33.91
C TRP A 21 -21.37 23.07 -33.82
N LEU A 22 -22.07 22.35 -34.69
CA LEU A 22 -22.01 20.88 -34.74
C LEU A 22 -20.63 20.39 -35.21
N THR A 23 -20.00 21.08 -36.16
CA THR A 23 -18.65 20.74 -36.64
C THR A 23 -17.56 21.02 -35.59
N LEU A 24 -17.74 22.05 -34.74
CA LEU A 24 -16.80 22.27 -33.60
C LEU A 24 -16.88 21.15 -32.56
N TRP A 25 -18.04 20.57 -32.32
CA TRP A 25 -18.19 19.44 -31.38
C TRP A 25 -17.55 18.15 -31.88
N VAL A 26 -17.57 17.91 -33.19
CA VAL A 26 -16.95 16.71 -33.80
C VAL A 26 -15.42 16.84 -33.91
N ALA A 27 -14.91 18.08 -34.09
CA ALA A 27 -13.45 18.31 -34.15
C ALA A 27 -12.75 18.32 -32.78
N GLY A 28 -13.52 18.45 -31.68
CA GLY A 28 -12.97 18.49 -30.33
C GLY A 28 -12.65 17.11 -29.70
N GLY A 29 -12.88 16.02 -30.42
CA GLY A 29 -12.55 14.68 -29.96
C GLY A 29 -11.04 14.34 -30.10
N ALA A 30 -10.16 15.12 -29.50
CA ALA A 30 -8.80 14.69 -29.25
C ALA A 30 -8.84 13.54 -28.24
N THR A 31 -9.09 12.32 -28.73
CA THR A 31 -8.78 11.11 -27.98
C THR A 31 -7.27 11.13 -27.74
N CYS A 32 -6.85 11.56 -26.55
CA CYS A 32 -5.52 11.26 -26.07
C CYS A 32 -5.40 9.73 -26.01
N TYR A 33 -5.02 9.14 -27.12
CA TYR A 33 -4.59 7.75 -27.18
C TYR A 33 -3.32 7.69 -26.32
N ARG A 34 -3.50 7.28 -25.06
CA ARG A 34 -2.38 7.06 -24.14
C ARG A 34 -1.58 5.91 -24.71
N GLN A 35 -0.61 6.26 -25.55
CA GLN A 35 0.38 5.29 -26.03
C GLN A 35 1.06 4.75 -24.77
N THR A 36 0.72 3.54 -24.38
CA THR A 36 1.51 2.78 -23.42
C THR A 36 2.84 2.50 -24.11
N VAL A 37 3.81 3.37 -23.91
CA VAL A 37 5.19 3.10 -24.27
C VAL A 37 5.54 1.83 -23.52
N LYS A 38 5.67 0.71 -24.23
CA LYS A 38 6.26 -0.51 -23.68
C LYS A 38 7.71 -0.15 -23.39
N VAL A 39 7.98 0.35 -22.20
CA VAL A 39 9.35 0.48 -21.72
C VAL A 39 9.93 -0.91 -21.79
N ASN A 40 10.93 -1.09 -22.66
CA ASN A 40 11.64 -2.36 -22.80
C ASN A 40 12.38 -2.58 -21.47
N GLN A 41 11.73 -3.29 -20.55
CA GLN A 41 12.25 -3.51 -19.20
C GLN A 41 13.37 -4.53 -19.34
N LEU A 42 14.57 -4.13 -18.97
CA LEU A 42 15.67 -5.07 -18.81
C LEU A 42 15.28 -6.10 -17.76
N PRO A 43 15.39 -7.41 -18.07
CA PRO A 43 15.21 -8.42 -17.05
C PRO A 43 16.23 -8.19 -15.93
N PRO A 44 15.87 -8.44 -14.66
CA PRO A 44 16.83 -8.36 -13.57
C PRO A 44 17.98 -9.35 -13.83
N PRO A 45 19.23 -8.98 -13.53
CA PRO A 45 20.33 -9.91 -13.61
C PRO A 45 20.14 -11.05 -12.61
N GLN A 46 20.59 -12.25 -12.94
CA GLN A 46 20.62 -13.35 -12.01
C GLN A 46 21.64 -13.03 -10.90
N VAL A 47 21.18 -13.03 -9.64
CA VAL A 47 22.01 -12.60 -8.50
C VAL A 47 22.68 -13.78 -7.78
N PHE A 48 22.05 -14.97 -7.77
CA PHE A 48 22.64 -16.17 -7.15
C PHE A 48 22.86 -17.27 -8.18
N GLN A 49 24.00 -17.94 -8.12
CA GLN A 49 24.37 -19.04 -9.01
C GLN A 49 24.07 -20.42 -8.42
N GLY A 50 23.49 -20.49 -7.22
CA GLY A 50 23.15 -21.70 -6.49
C GLY A 50 22.38 -21.35 -5.23
N MET A 51 22.41 -22.24 -4.22
CA MET A 51 21.83 -21.94 -2.91
C MET A 51 22.69 -20.89 -2.21
N PRO A 52 22.16 -19.66 -1.99
CA PRO A 52 22.93 -18.58 -1.35
C PRO A 52 23.05 -18.79 0.16
N THR A 53 24.08 -18.21 0.74
CA THR A 53 24.20 -18.03 2.19
C THR A 53 23.27 -16.90 2.67
N LEU A 54 23.06 -16.82 3.99
CA LEU A 54 22.26 -15.74 4.59
C LEU A 54 22.87 -14.35 4.29
N GLU A 55 24.18 -14.25 4.38
CA GLU A 55 24.93 -13.00 4.13
C GLU A 55 24.81 -12.55 2.68
N GLU A 56 24.86 -13.49 1.73
CA GLU A 56 24.65 -13.18 0.31
C GLU A 56 23.23 -12.66 0.05
N VAL A 57 22.22 -13.30 0.65
CA VAL A 57 20.83 -12.82 0.52
C VAL A 57 20.67 -11.45 1.15
N ALA A 58 21.21 -11.23 2.35
CA ALA A 58 21.16 -9.93 3.02
C ALA A 58 21.85 -8.83 2.19
N GLN A 59 23.03 -9.13 1.62
CA GLN A 59 23.74 -8.18 0.77
C GLN A 59 22.91 -7.77 -0.46
N VAL A 60 22.16 -8.69 -1.06
CA VAL A 60 21.34 -8.40 -2.22
C VAL A 60 20.07 -7.63 -1.82
N LEU A 61 19.36 -8.06 -0.78
CA LEU A 61 18.14 -7.40 -0.31
C LEU A 61 18.44 -5.97 0.18
N ASN A 62 19.53 -5.78 0.93
CA ASN A 62 19.90 -4.50 1.50
C ASN A 62 20.44 -3.48 0.46
N ARG A 63 20.53 -3.84 -0.84
CA ARG A 63 20.74 -2.85 -1.92
C ARG A 63 19.64 -1.80 -1.95
N THR A 64 18.45 -2.13 -1.50
CA THR A 64 17.33 -1.17 -1.35
C THR A 64 17.63 -0.04 -0.37
N ASP A 65 18.64 -0.16 0.50
CA ASP A 65 19.06 0.91 1.41
C ASP A 65 19.66 2.12 0.67
N ALA A 66 20.15 1.91 -0.56
CA ALA A 66 20.57 3.00 -1.44
C ALA A 66 19.39 3.89 -1.91
N ILE A 67 18.15 3.44 -1.70
CA ILE A 67 16.94 4.21 -1.98
C ILE A 67 16.58 4.99 -0.71
N THR A 68 17.01 6.23 -0.65
CA THR A 68 16.71 7.13 0.46
C THR A 68 15.37 7.86 0.28
N GLN A 69 14.97 8.10 -0.98
CA GLN A 69 13.73 8.73 -1.35
C GLN A 69 13.00 7.93 -2.43
N LEU A 70 11.70 7.86 -2.34
CA LEU A 70 10.86 7.20 -3.33
C LEU A 70 9.56 7.99 -3.48
N SER A 71 9.13 8.27 -4.70
CA SER A 71 7.85 8.91 -4.91
C SER A 71 7.16 8.44 -6.19
N SER A 72 5.84 8.60 -6.23
CA SER A 72 5.02 8.31 -7.41
C SER A 72 3.75 9.17 -7.40
N ASN A 73 3.42 9.73 -8.57
CA ASN A 73 2.14 10.41 -8.82
C ASN A 73 1.18 9.55 -9.66
N SER A 74 1.55 8.31 -9.96
CA SER A 74 0.76 7.38 -10.76
C SER A 74 0.46 6.10 -9.97
N VAL A 75 -0.20 6.26 -8.85
CA VAL A 75 -0.63 5.17 -7.97
C VAL A 75 -2.13 5.03 -8.03
N SER A 76 -2.63 3.81 -7.97
CA SER A 76 -4.03 3.55 -7.70
C SER A 76 -4.18 2.54 -6.55
N VAL A 77 -5.20 2.76 -5.74
CA VAL A 77 -5.49 1.94 -4.57
C VAL A 77 -6.90 1.37 -4.69
N GLU A 78 -7.03 0.07 -4.53
CA GLU A 78 -8.28 -0.64 -4.37
C GLU A 78 -8.36 -1.17 -2.93
N VAL A 79 -9.56 -1.18 -2.36
CA VAL A 79 -9.84 -1.71 -1.02
C VAL A 79 -10.81 -2.90 -1.17
N PRO A 80 -10.32 -4.12 -1.48
CA PRO A 80 -11.19 -5.27 -1.77
C PRO A 80 -12.13 -5.64 -0.62
N SER A 81 -11.72 -5.37 0.62
CA SER A 81 -12.55 -5.58 1.81
C SER A 81 -13.74 -4.63 1.92
N MET A 82 -13.79 -3.57 1.10
CA MET A 82 -14.84 -2.54 1.08
C MET A 82 -15.39 -2.37 -0.33
N SER A 83 -16.36 -3.21 -0.72
CA SER A 83 -16.93 -3.23 -2.08
C SER A 83 -17.56 -1.90 -2.54
N ASN A 84 -17.90 -1.02 -1.60
CA ASN A 84 -18.49 0.29 -1.89
C ASN A 84 -17.44 1.37 -2.19
N VAL A 85 -16.16 1.10 -1.95
CA VAL A 85 -15.08 2.05 -2.24
C VAL A 85 -14.61 1.85 -3.68
N PRO A 86 -14.74 2.86 -4.56
CA PRO A 86 -14.23 2.76 -5.91
C PRO A 86 -12.70 2.74 -5.91
N ARG A 87 -12.11 2.40 -7.04
CA ARG A 87 -10.66 2.54 -7.23
C ARG A 87 -10.25 4.00 -7.05
N LEU A 88 -9.29 4.24 -6.16
CA LEU A 88 -8.79 5.56 -5.81
C LEU A 88 -7.54 5.90 -6.62
N SER A 89 -7.41 7.16 -7.03
CA SER A 89 -6.13 7.69 -7.53
C SER A 89 -5.28 8.16 -6.36
N ALA A 90 -3.99 7.84 -6.37
CA ALA A 90 -3.13 8.16 -5.23
C ALA A 90 -1.77 8.74 -5.63
N THR A 91 -1.15 9.40 -4.67
CA THR A 91 0.26 9.78 -4.69
C THR A 91 0.97 9.09 -3.53
N LEU A 92 2.23 8.77 -3.76
CA LEU A 92 3.11 8.14 -2.77
C LEU A 92 4.39 8.96 -2.66
N ALA A 93 4.84 9.19 -1.45
CA ALA A 93 6.16 9.76 -1.16
C ALA A 93 6.76 9.10 0.07
N MET A 94 8.05 8.86 0.04
CA MET A 94 8.83 8.31 1.14
C MET A 94 10.20 9.01 1.17
N ASN A 95 10.67 9.30 2.38
CA ASN A 95 12.03 9.76 2.66
C ASN A 95 12.51 9.06 3.94
N ARG A 96 13.53 8.24 3.83
CA ARG A 96 14.07 7.48 4.97
C ARG A 96 14.59 8.42 6.06
N PRO A 97 14.53 8.03 7.35
CA PRO A 97 14.17 6.69 7.82
C PRO A 97 12.69 6.46 8.08
N ARG A 98 11.85 7.50 8.28
CA ARG A 98 10.46 7.33 8.78
C ARG A 98 9.43 8.18 8.07
N GLU A 99 9.84 9.05 7.16
CA GLU A 99 8.89 9.90 6.47
C GLU A 99 8.24 9.12 5.32
N PHE A 100 6.93 9.04 5.39
CA PHE A 100 6.09 8.35 4.41
C PHE A 100 4.77 9.09 4.29
N ARG A 101 4.21 9.16 3.08
CA ARG A 101 2.85 9.62 2.86
C ARG A 101 2.24 8.98 1.64
N MET A 102 1.03 8.48 1.79
CA MET A 102 0.16 8.05 0.72
C MET A 102 -1.17 8.80 0.83
N ARG A 103 -1.51 9.55 -0.21
CA ARG A 103 -2.79 10.25 -0.34
C ARG A 103 -3.57 9.62 -1.47
N ALA A 104 -4.75 9.09 -1.17
CA ALA A 104 -5.64 8.51 -2.16
C ALA A 104 -6.96 9.26 -2.17
N SER A 105 -7.45 9.61 -3.36
CA SER A 105 -8.67 10.39 -3.57
C SER A 105 -9.59 9.73 -4.57
N ILE A 106 -10.88 9.95 -4.42
CA ILE A 106 -11.89 9.52 -5.39
C ILE A 106 -11.86 10.51 -6.57
N PRO A 107 -11.59 10.04 -7.82
CA PRO A 107 -11.62 10.88 -9.00
C PRO A 107 -12.99 11.51 -9.14
N LEU A 108 -13.34 12.66 -9.10
CA LEU A 108 -14.64 13.35 -9.24
C LEU A 108 -15.25 13.89 -7.92
N LEU A 109 -14.76 13.49 -6.75
CA LEU A 109 -15.19 14.04 -5.47
C LEU A 109 -14.06 14.88 -4.88
N LEU A 110 -14.25 16.18 -4.79
CA LEU A 110 -13.31 17.09 -4.16
C LEU A 110 -13.31 16.80 -2.64
N GLY A 111 -12.25 16.14 -2.15
CA GLY A 111 -11.88 16.22 -0.75
C GLY A 111 -11.99 14.97 0.12
N SER A 112 -12.61 13.88 -0.29
CA SER A 112 -12.76 12.71 0.60
C SER A 112 -11.88 11.55 0.12
N GLY A 113 -10.71 11.39 0.71
CA GLY A 113 -9.78 10.33 0.41
C GLY A 113 -9.13 9.76 1.66
N ILE A 114 -8.32 8.75 1.46
CA ILE A 114 -7.45 8.20 2.51
C ILE A 114 -6.16 9.01 2.52
N ASP A 115 -5.74 9.52 3.66
CA ASP A 115 -4.42 10.13 3.88
C ASP A 115 -3.71 9.36 4.97
N MET A 116 -2.67 8.63 4.61
CA MET A 116 -1.85 7.88 5.54
C MET A 116 -0.42 8.41 5.47
N GLY A 117 0.18 8.65 6.64
CA GLY A 117 1.54 9.16 6.68
C GLY A 117 2.25 8.92 8.00
N SER A 118 3.53 9.22 7.97
CA SER A 118 4.46 9.08 9.06
C SER A 118 5.56 10.14 8.94
N ASN A 119 6.07 10.59 10.05
CA ASN A 119 7.29 11.38 10.17
C ASN A 119 8.16 10.85 11.31
N ASN A 120 9.18 11.58 11.73
CA ASN A 120 10.10 11.11 12.76
C ASN A 120 9.47 10.98 14.15
N GLU A 121 8.34 11.64 14.41
CA GLU A 121 7.71 11.70 15.74
C GLU A 121 6.48 10.80 15.83
N LEU A 122 5.60 10.88 14.83
CA LEU A 122 4.28 10.28 14.86
C LEU A 122 3.88 9.76 13.47
N PHE A 123 2.84 8.96 13.47
CA PHE A 123 2.15 8.53 12.28
C PHE A 123 0.65 8.82 12.38
N TRP A 124 -0.01 8.83 11.23
CA TRP A 124 -1.45 9.05 11.13
C TRP A 124 -2.05 8.28 9.96
N PHE A 125 -3.35 8.07 10.05
CA PHE A 125 -4.17 7.74 8.92
C PHE A 125 -5.55 8.40 9.07
N GLU A 126 -6.00 9.00 8.01
CA GLU A 126 -7.28 9.68 7.90
C GLU A 126 -8.18 8.86 6.96
N VAL A 127 -9.37 8.54 7.42
CA VAL A 127 -10.38 7.80 6.64
C VAL A 127 -11.70 8.55 6.67
N PRO A 128 -12.46 8.52 5.56
CA PRO A 128 -13.81 9.05 5.56
C PRO A 128 -14.73 8.09 6.34
N GLU A 129 -15.29 8.55 7.43
CA GLU A 129 -16.32 7.83 8.19
C GLU A 129 -17.68 8.51 7.98
N SER A 130 -18.52 7.92 7.10
CA SER A 130 -19.83 8.49 6.75
C SER A 130 -19.70 9.91 6.16
N MET A 131 -20.07 10.94 6.92
CA MET A 131 -19.99 12.37 6.54
C MET A 131 -18.81 13.09 7.20
N THR A 132 -18.05 12.45 8.07
CA THR A 132 -16.93 13.02 8.80
C THR A 132 -15.61 12.40 8.35
N GLN A 133 -14.55 13.17 8.44
CA GLN A 133 -13.19 12.65 8.31
C GLN A 133 -12.61 12.44 9.70
N THR A 134 -12.23 11.21 10.00
CA THR A 134 -11.60 10.85 11.27
C THR A 134 -10.12 10.61 11.04
N LEU A 135 -9.28 11.36 11.77
CA LEU A 135 -7.84 11.22 11.77
C LEU A 135 -7.43 10.42 13.00
N TYR A 136 -6.86 9.28 12.78
CA TYR A 136 -6.19 8.46 13.80
C TYR A 136 -4.71 8.75 13.80
N PHE A 137 -4.11 8.92 14.96
CA PHE A 137 -2.67 9.17 15.07
C PHE A 137 -2.09 8.58 16.35
N ALA A 138 -0.78 8.35 16.36
CA ALA A 138 -0.01 8.02 17.56
C ALA A 138 1.45 8.42 17.40
N SER A 139 2.16 8.65 18.51
CA SER A 139 3.62 8.70 18.46
C SER A 139 4.18 7.28 18.32
N HIS A 140 5.27 7.13 17.56
CA HIS A 140 5.91 5.82 17.37
C HIS A 140 6.28 5.16 18.69
N GLU A 141 6.87 5.92 19.61
CA GLU A 141 7.32 5.41 20.89
C GLU A 141 6.17 4.90 21.77
N GLN A 142 5.09 5.67 21.86
CA GLN A 142 3.93 5.28 22.67
C GLN A 142 3.20 4.08 22.07
N TYR A 143 3.07 4.04 20.75
CA TYR A 143 2.40 2.96 20.04
C TYR A 143 3.15 1.64 20.17
N GLN A 144 4.48 1.65 20.11
CA GLN A 144 5.30 0.45 20.29
C GLN A 144 5.17 -0.18 21.67
N ARG A 145 4.81 0.63 22.69
CA ARG A 145 4.60 0.17 24.08
C ARG A 145 3.21 -0.40 24.34
N GLN A 146 2.29 -0.28 23.38
CA GLN A 146 0.92 -0.80 23.55
C GLN A 146 0.88 -2.32 23.38
N SER A 147 0.20 -2.99 24.31
CA SER A 147 -0.03 -4.43 24.28
C SER A 147 -1.24 -4.84 23.41
N SER A 148 -2.12 -3.89 23.06
CA SER A 148 -3.28 -4.15 22.20
C SER A 148 -3.35 -3.12 21.09
N ARG A 149 -3.42 -3.58 19.85
CA ARG A 149 -3.44 -2.76 18.63
C ARG A 149 -4.71 -3.03 17.84
N SER A 150 -5.81 -2.54 18.36
CA SER A 150 -7.16 -2.84 17.86
C SER A 150 -7.49 -2.21 16.50
N VAL A 151 -6.83 -1.12 16.13
CA VAL A 151 -7.14 -0.39 14.88
C VAL A 151 -6.07 -0.61 13.82
N LEU A 152 -4.80 -0.40 14.14
CA LEU A 152 -3.69 -0.62 13.23
C LEU A 152 -2.72 -1.63 13.85
N PRO A 153 -2.62 -2.86 13.32
CA PRO A 153 -1.83 -3.91 13.97
C PRO A 153 -0.32 -3.74 13.81
N VAL A 154 0.12 -2.89 12.89
CA VAL A 154 1.53 -2.69 12.54
C VAL A 154 1.91 -1.22 12.56
N ASP A 155 3.18 -0.93 12.81
CA ASP A 155 3.75 0.39 12.59
C ASP A 155 3.72 0.72 11.09
N PRO A 156 3.39 1.95 10.68
CA PRO A 156 3.37 2.35 9.28
C PRO A 156 4.69 2.19 8.52
N SER A 157 5.84 2.13 9.20
CA SER A 157 7.12 1.79 8.57
C SER A 157 7.08 0.44 7.87
N TRP A 158 6.23 -0.48 8.32
CA TRP A 158 6.01 -1.77 7.66
C TRP A 158 5.45 -1.61 6.23
N PHE A 159 4.73 -0.54 5.91
CA PHE A 159 4.32 -0.25 4.53
C PHE A 159 5.51 0.02 3.60
N VAL A 160 6.58 0.60 4.11
CA VAL A 160 7.82 0.82 3.37
C VAL A 160 8.44 -0.53 3.01
N ASP A 161 8.46 -1.47 3.95
CA ASP A 161 8.90 -2.83 3.71
C ASP A 161 7.99 -3.54 2.67
N ALA A 162 6.67 -3.34 2.75
CA ALA A 162 5.71 -3.90 1.79
C ALA A 162 5.92 -3.38 0.36
N LEU A 163 6.47 -2.17 0.20
CA LEU A 163 6.88 -1.61 -1.09
C LEU A 163 8.21 -2.20 -1.62
N GLY A 164 8.74 -3.23 -0.95
CA GLY A 164 9.97 -3.89 -1.36
C GLY A 164 11.26 -3.24 -0.85
N LEU A 165 11.16 -2.25 0.05
CA LEU A 165 12.31 -1.55 0.64
C LEU A 165 12.75 -2.19 1.97
N ILE A 166 12.84 -3.51 1.97
CA ILE A 166 13.16 -4.31 3.16
C ILE A 166 14.64 -4.19 3.49
N HIS A 167 14.93 -4.00 4.77
CA HIS A 167 16.26 -4.23 5.33
C HIS A 167 16.28 -5.57 6.08
N LEU A 168 17.19 -6.46 5.73
CA LEU A 168 17.39 -7.74 6.40
C LEU A 168 18.58 -7.64 7.35
N ASP A 169 18.27 -7.57 8.65
CA ASP A 169 19.27 -7.68 9.73
C ASP A 169 19.54 -9.16 10.01
N THR A 170 20.73 -9.64 9.64
CA THR A 170 21.10 -11.04 9.81
C THR A 170 21.16 -11.47 11.28
N SER A 171 21.37 -10.52 12.21
CA SER A 171 21.39 -10.81 13.65
C SER A 171 20.02 -11.22 14.21
N GLN A 172 18.93 -10.83 13.52
CA GLN A 172 17.57 -11.16 13.90
C GLN A 172 17.06 -12.43 13.21
N VAL A 173 17.81 -12.97 12.25
CA VAL A 173 17.41 -14.18 11.52
C VAL A 173 17.63 -15.41 12.40
N VAL A 174 16.60 -16.20 12.55
CA VAL A 174 16.62 -17.44 13.34
C VAL A 174 16.58 -18.69 12.48
N GLU A 175 16.10 -18.57 11.23
CA GLU A 175 16.01 -19.70 10.30
C GLU A 175 16.10 -19.20 8.84
N GLY A 176 16.83 -19.92 7.99
CA GLY A 176 16.96 -19.69 6.54
C GLY A 176 18.33 -19.15 6.13
N PRO A 177 18.52 -18.96 4.81
CA PRO A 177 17.54 -19.20 3.73
C PRO A 177 17.24 -20.70 3.54
N ILE A 178 15.96 -21.04 3.38
CA ILE A 178 15.50 -22.40 3.13
C ILE A 178 14.83 -22.42 1.76
N LEU A 179 15.22 -23.37 0.90
CA LEU A 179 14.58 -23.59 -0.37
C LEU A 179 13.20 -24.22 -0.15
N ARG A 180 12.15 -23.59 -0.64
CA ARG A 180 10.78 -24.06 -0.64
C ARG A 180 10.50 -24.97 -1.84
N ASP A 181 9.40 -25.71 -1.77
CA ASP A 181 8.94 -26.58 -2.88
C ASP A 181 8.61 -25.76 -4.15
N ASP A 182 8.23 -24.49 -4.01
CA ASP A 182 7.96 -23.58 -5.12
C ASP A 182 9.23 -22.92 -5.70
N GLY A 183 10.41 -23.33 -5.25
CA GLY A 183 11.71 -22.84 -5.71
C GLY A 183 12.13 -21.49 -5.11
N ARG A 184 11.32 -20.86 -4.28
CA ARG A 184 11.66 -19.60 -3.59
C ARG A 184 12.39 -19.86 -2.28
N LEU A 185 13.05 -18.82 -1.73
CA LEU A 185 13.76 -18.91 -0.46
C LEU A 185 12.89 -18.35 0.67
N GLU A 186 12.85 -19.05 1.80
CA GLU A 186 12.18 -18.60 3.02
C GLU A 186 13.23 -18.19 4.06
N ILE A 187 13.01 -17.03 4.69
CA ILE A 187 13.83 -16.49 5.77
C ILE A 187 12.92 -16.09 6.91
N ARG A 188 13.25 -16.51 8.14
CA ARG A 188 12.54 -16.17 9.37
C ARG A 188 13.38 -15.31 10.27
N SER A 189 12.83 -14.21 10.71
CA SER A 189 13.44 -13.28 11.65
C SER A 189 12.56 -13.14 12.89
N MET A 190 13.20 -12.91 14.04
CA MET A 190 12.52 -12.59 15.28
C MET A 190 12.85 -11.16 15.67
N MET A 191 11.82 -10.36 15.88
CA MET A 191 11.94 -8.94 16.18
C MET A 191 11.43 -8.69 17.61
N PRO A 192 12.31 -8.28 18.54
CA PRO A 192 11.88 -7.93 19.88
C PRO A 192 11.20 -6.56 19.89
N TYR A 193 9.98 -6.51 20.40
CA TYR A 193 9.24 -5.30 20.70
C TYR A 193 8.92 -5.24 22.20
N PRO A 194 8.57 -4.07 22.76
CA PRO A 194 8.26 -3.95 24.19
C PRO A 194 7.10 -4.83 24.68
N ASP A 195 6.17 -5.15 23.80
CA ASP A 195 4.98 -5.98 24.05
C ASP A 195 5.20 -7.47 23.75
N GLY A 196 6.37 -7.86 23.24
CA GLY A 196 6.72 -9.26 23.00
C GLY A 196 7.59 -9.50 21.78
N LEU A 197 7.73 -10.77 21.44
CA LEU A 197 8.56 -11.25 20.34
C LEU A 197 7.70 -11.49 19.10
N TYR A 198 7.97 -10.73 18.05
CA TYR A 198 7.28 -10.84 16.75
C TYR A 198 8.11 -11.71 15.80
N SER A 199 7.45 -12.50 14.97
CA SER A 199 8.10 -13.30 13.93
C SER A 199 7.76 -12.75 12.55
N ARG A 200 8.78 -12.50 11.72
CA ARG A 200 8.62 -12.12 10.32
C ARG A 200 9.11 -13.24 9.42
N VAL A 201 8.31 -13.62 8.44
CA VAL A 201 8.68 -14.52 7.35
C VAL A 201 8.77 -13.71 6.07
N CYS A 202 9.92 -13.78 5.39
CA CYS A 202 10.15 -13.21 4.07
C CYS A 202 10.35 -14.33 3.05
N ILE A 203 9.65 -14.23 1.92
CA ILE A 203 9.82 -15.12 0.77
C ILE A 203 10.55 -14.36 -0.31
N VAL A 204 11.66 -14.90 -0.79
CA VAL A 204 12.58 -14.25 -1.73
C VAL A 204 12.62 -15.02 -3.03
N GLU A 205 12.52 -14.29 -4.15
CA GLU A 205 12.78 -14.82 -5.48
C GLU A 205 14.28 -14.99 -5.71
N PRO A 206 14.81 -16.22 -5.83
CA PRO A 206 16.25 -16.45 -5.85
C PRO A 206 16.94 -15.96 -7.13
N SER A 207 16.23 -15.91 -8.25
CA SER A 207 16.86 -15.50 -9.53
C SER A 207 17.23 -14.01 -9.53
N ALA A 208 16.40 -13.18 -8.93
CA ALA A 208 16.51 -11.71 -8.98
C ALA A 208 16.70 -11.04 -7.62
N GLY A 209 16.63 -11.79 -6.51
CA GLY A 209 16.94 -11.31 -5.18
C GLY A 209 16.02 -10.22 -4.66
N TYR A 210 14.69 -10.37 -4.84
CA TYR A 210 13.69 -9.48 -4.26
C TYR A 210 12.66 -10.27 -3.43
N VAL A 211 12.02 -9.60 -2.48
CA VAL A 211 10.97 -10.21 -1.66
C VAL A 211 9.65 -10.22 -2.42
N THR A 212 9.04 -11.39 -2.52
CA THR A 212 7.70 -11.57 -3.12
C THR A 212 6.60 -11.52 -2.08
N ASP A 213 6.86 -12.06 -0.89
CA ASP A 213 5.86 -12.11 0.17
C ASP A 213 6.53 -11.86 1.52
N GLN A 214 5.83 -11.21 2.42
CA GLN A 214 6.20 -11.14 3.81
C GLN A 214 4.98 -11.29 4.71
N ILE A 215 5.16 -11.96 5.83
CA ILE A 215 4.14 -12.20 6.82
C ILE A 215 4.70 -11.84 8.19
N LEU A 216 3.92 -11.09 8.94
CA LEU A 216 4.24 -10.70 10.31
C LEU A 216 3.28 -11.38 11.27
N TYR A 217 3.84 -12.05 12.26
CA TYR A 217 3.11 -12.70 13.34
C TYR A 217 3.35 -11.95 14.65
N GLY A 218 2.31 -11.75 15.43
CA GLY A 218 2.40 -11.19 16.77
C GLY A 218 2.92 -12.20 17.79
N PRO A 219 3.11 -11.76 19.05
CA PRO A 219 3.62 -12.63 20.12
C PRO A 219 2.76 -13.85 20.42
N ASN A 220 1.49 -13.79 20.09
CA ASN A 220 0.53 -14.88 20.23
C ASN A 220 0.55 -15.89 19.05
N GLY A 221 1.48 -15.73 18.11
CA GLY A 221 1.61 -16.57 16.91
C GLY A 221 0.54 -16.33 15.84
N LYS A 222 -0.35 -15.35 16.01
CA LYS A 222 -1.35 -15.00 15.00
C LYS A 222 -0.75 -14.05 13.97
N MET A 223 -1.13 -14.24 12.71
CA MET A 223 -0.80 -13.29 11.65
C MET A 223 -1.48 -11.95 11.94
N ILE A 224 -0.71 -10.88 11.92
CA ILE A 224 -1.19 -9.49 12.11
C ILE A 224 -1.08 -8.67 10.83
N ALA A 225 -0.14 -9.02 9.95
CA ALA A 225 0.00 -8.38 8.65
C ALA A 225 0.61 -9.34 7.64
N GLY A 226 0.31 -9.12 6.37
CA GLY A 226 0.95 -9.78 5.25
C GLY A 226 1.00 -8.86 4.04
N SER A 227 2.03 -9.02 3.22
CA SER A 227 2.09 -8.39 1.91
C SER A 227 2.54 -9.39 0.85
N SER A 228 2.01 -9.21 -0.36
CA SER A 228 2.45 -9.90 -1.56
C SER A 228 2.80 -8.86 -2.62
N ALA A 229 3.99 -8.98 -3.20
CA ALA A 229 4.58 -8.04 -4.13
C ALA A 229 4.81 -8.73 -5.49
N SER A 230 4.39 -8.09 -6.57
CA SER A 230 4.50 -8.64 -7.91
C SER A 230 4.75 -7.54 -8.96
N ASN A 231 4.86 -7.94 -10.23
CA ASN A 231 5.17 -7.02 -11.33
C ASN A 231 6.46 -6.21 -11.05
N HIS A 232 7.50 -6.90 -10.57
CA HIS A 232 8.78 -6.27 -10.25
C HIS A 232 9.46 -5.73 -11.50
N ARG A 233 10.05 -4.53 -11.37
CA ARG A 233 10.87 -3.92 -12.42
C ARG A 233 12.25 -3.64 -11.88
N TYR A 234 13.26 -3.93 -12.70
CA TYR A 234 14.65 -3.71 -12.34
C TYR A 234 15.07 -2.25 -12.53
N TYR A 235 15.74 -1.70 -11.53
CA TYR A 235 16.29 -0.35 -11.50
C TYR A 235 17.82 -0.45 -11.49
N PRO A 236 18.46 -0.26 -12.66
CA PRO A 236 19.91 -0.52 -12.82
C PRO A 236 20.79 0.35 -11.93
N ASP A 237 20.42 1.61 -11.73
CA ASP A 237 21.21 2.56 -10.93
C ASP A 237 21.26 2.16 -9.45
N GLN A 238 20.22 1.51 -8.93
CA GLN A 238 20.12 1.01 -7.55
C GLN A 238 20.41 -0.48 -7.44
N GLN A 239 20.61 -1.15 -8.59
CA GLN A 239 20.85 -2.60 -8.68
C GLN A 239 19.83 -3.45 -7.93
N CYS A 240 18.59 -3.02 -7.87
CA CYS A 240 17.48 -3.71 -7.19
C CYS A 240 16.21 -3.69 -8.04
N SER A 241 15.26 -4.56 -7.66
CA SER A 241 13.93 -4.61 -8.28
C SER A 241 12.88 -4.11 -7.31
N LEU A 242 11.99 -3.23 -7.79
CA LEU A 242 10.85 -2.73 -7.01
C LEU A 242 9.53 -3.27 -7.56
N PRO A 243 8.58 -3.65 -6.69
CA PRO A 243 7.27 -4.12 -7.12
C PRO A 243 6.41 -2.96 -7.63
N HIS A 244 5.63 -3.23 -8.67
CA HIS A 244 4.64 -2.30 -9.19
C HIS A 244 3.19 -2.71 -8.83
N LEU A 245 3.02 -3.88 -8.23
CA LEU A 245 1.75 -4.32 -7.66
C LEU A 245 2.02 -4.89 -6.27
N VAL A 246 1.40 -4.28 -5.26
CA VAL A 246 1.52 -4.68 -3.85
C VAL A 246 0.13 -4.93 -3.30
N GLN A 247 -0.06 -6.09 -2.68
CA GLN A 247 -1.26 -6.43 -1.93
C GLN A 247 -0.89 -6.48 -0.45
N VAL A 248 -1.64 -5.78 0.36
CA VAL A 248 -1.44 -5.69 1.81
C VAL A 248 -2.67 -6.22 2.51
N ARG A 249 -2.47 -7.03 3.52
CA ARG A 249 -3.53 -7.50 4.42
C ARG A 249 -3.13 -7.19 5.85
N LEU A 250 -3.96 -6.44 6.54
CA LEU A 250 -3.83 -6.13 7.96
C LEU A 250 -4.93 -6.84 8.74
N VAL A 251 -4.57 -7.45 9.87
CA VAL A 251 -5.50 -8.21 10.72
C VAL A 251 -5.46 -7.59 12.11
N PRO A 252 -6.29 -6.56 12.37
CA PRO A 252 -6.36 -5.94 13.69
C PRO A 252 -6.99 -6.88 14.72
N ASP A 253 -6.62 -6.70 15.98
CA ASP A 253 -7.22 -7.46 17.09
C ASP A 253 -8.70 -7.13 17.24
N GLY A 254 -9.57 -8.12 16.98
CA GLY A 254 -11.03 -7.99 17.16
C GLY A 254 -11.76 -7.24 16.04
N GLY A 255 -11.09 -6.80 14.97
CA GLY A 255 -11.70 -6.15 13.82
C GLY A 255 -11.67 -7.01 12.55
N PRO A 256 -12.41 -6.61 11.50
CA PRO A 256 -12.31 -7.26 10.21
C PRO A 256 -10.95 -6.99 9.56
N PRO A 257 -10.43 -7.93 8.75
CA PRO A 257 -9.20 -7.69 7.99
C PRO A 257 -9.38 -6.52 7.01
N LEU A 258 -8.35 -5.67 6.91
CA LEU A 258 -8.25 -4.64 5.89
C LEU A 258 -7.33 -5.15 4.76
N GLU A 259 -7.83 -5.12 3.55
CA GLU A 259 -7.07 -5.49 2.36
C GLU A 259 -6.91 -4.27 1.45
N LEU A 260 -5.67 -4.03 1.03
CA LEU A 260 -5.32 -2.97 0.09
C LEU A 260 -4.59 -3.59 -1.11
N LYS A 261 -4.96 -3.16 -2.31
CA LYS A 261 -4.21 -3.47 -3.53
C LYS A 261 -3.72 -2.16 -4.12
N ILE A 262 -2.40 -2.03 -4.20
CA ILE A 262 -1.71 -0.81 -4.61
C ILE A 262 -1.01 -1.09 -5.93
N ASP A 263 -1.43 -0.41 -6.99
CA ASP A 263 -0.83 -0.50 -8.33
C ASP A 263 -0.06 0.80 -8.59
N ILE A 264 1.24 0.67 -8.88
CA ILE A 264 2.16 1.80 -8.99
C ILE A 264 2.69 1.85 -10.43
N GLY A 265 2.30 2.87 -11.16
CA GLY A 265 2.67 3.02 -12.57
C GLY A 265 4.17 3.26 -12.76
N THR A 266 4.71 4.28 -12.08
CA THR A 266 6.13 4.66 -12.17
C THR A 266 6.64 5.15 -10.83
N TYR A 267 7.89 4.85 -10.52
CA TYR A 267 8.62 5.43 -9.40
C TYR A 267 9.61 6.49 -9.87
N ALA A 268 9.73 7.57 -9.09
CA ALA A 268 10.90 8.44 -9.07
C ALA A 268 11.77 8.00 -7.88
N VAL A 269 12.92 7.41 -8.20
CA VAL A 269 13.85 6.85 -7.22
C VAL A 269 14.89 7.89 -6.85
N ASN A 270 15.15 8.03 -5.55
CA ASN A 270 16.02 9.06 -4.96
C ASN A 270 15.61 10.49 -5.35
N GLN A 271 14.29 10.68 -5.55
CA GLN A 271 13.70 11.97 -5.89
C GLN A 271 12.31 12.08 -5.28
N LEU A 272 12.00 13.24 -4.70
CA LEU A 272 10.63 13.62 -4.32
C LEU A 272 10.01 14.45 -5.44
N LEU A 273 8.84 14.02 -5.93
CA LEU A 273 8.08 14.74 -6.96
C LEU A 273 7.30 15.94 -6.44
N SER A 274 7.17 16.05 -5.12
CA SER A 274 6.52 17.18 -4.44
C SER A 274 7.56 18.12 -3.84
N SER A 275 7.39 19.42 -4.04
CA SER A 275 8.16 20.47 -3.38
C SER A 275 7.45 21.04 -2.13
N ASP A 276 6.35 20.42 -1.70
CA ASP A 276 5.59 20.87 -0.53
C ASP A 276 6.41 20.65 0.75
N PRO A 277 6.80 21.71 1.49
CA PRO A 277 7.55 21.56 2.73
C PRO A 277 6.76 20.87 3.84
N GLN A 278 5.42 20.78 3.70
CA GLN A 278 4.54 20.09 4.63
C GLN A 278 4.17 18.67 4.17
N LEU A 279 4.92 18.13 3.20
CA LEU A 279 4.63 16.81 2.62
C LEU A 279 4.47 15.72 3.69
N PHE A 280 5.32 15.71 4.71
CA PHE A 280 5.30 14.74 5.80
C PHE A 280 4.76 15.31 7.12
N THR A 281 3.86 16.31 7.02
CA THR A 281 3.18 16.88 8.18
C THR A 281 1.77 16.31 8.29
N MET A 282 1.38 15.94 9.51
CA MET A 282 0.04 15.47 9.82
C MET A 282 -1.00 16.55 9.44
N PRO A 283 -2.08 16.22 8.72
CA PRO A 283 -3.12 17.18 8.37
C PRO A 283 -3.86 17.67 9.61
N LYS A 284 -4.24 18.96 9.60
CA LYS A 284 -4.98 19.60 10.70
C LYS A 284 -6.47 19.79 10.39
N THR A 285 -6.90 19.31 9.22
CA THR A 285 -8.24 19.59 8.67
C THR A 285 -9.30 18.58 9.04
N ALA A 286 -8.93 17.47 9.69
CA ALA A 286 -9.88 16.44 10.09
C ALA A 286 -10.93 16.96 11.09
N SER A 287 -12.18 16.53 10.91
CA SER A 287 -13.29 16.90 11.80
C SER A 287 -13.14 16.30 13.19
N GLN A 288 -12.53 15.13 13.29
CA GLN A 288 -12.26 14.42 14.51
C GLN A 288 -10.83 13.88 14.52
N GLN A 289 -10.13 14.00 15.65
CA GLN A 289 -8.79 13.45 15.84
C GLN A 289 -8.80 12.49 17.02
N ILE A 290 -8.32 11.27 16.79
CA ILE A 290 -8.29 10.19 17.78
C ILE A 290 -6.86 9.71 17.97
N ASN A 291 -6.36 9.83 19.19
CA ASN A 291 -5.08 9.24 19.54
C ASN A 291 -5.27 7.73 19.79
N LEU A 292 -4.60 6.90 18.97
CA LEU A 292 -4.68 5.43 19.05
C LEU A 292 -4.23 4.89 20.41
N VAL A 293 -3.33 5.58 21.09
CA VAL A 293 -2.86 5.19 22.42
C VAL A 293 -3.99 5.20 23.43
N ASN A 294 -4.93 6.13 23.30
CA ASN A 294 -6.05 6.25 24.21
C ASN A 294 -7.16 5.21 23.96
N LEU A 295 -7.21 4.60 22.78
CA LEU A 295 -8.21 3.57 22.46
C LEU A 295 -8.00 2.25 23.24
N GLY A 296 -6.78 2.02 23.77
CA GLY A 296 -6.48 0.90 24.65
C GLY A 296 -6.89 1.11 26.11
N ASP A 297 -7.30 2.33 26.50
CA ASP A 297 -7.76 2.66 27.84
C ASP A 297 -9.30 2.62 27.86
N PRO A 298 -9.91 1.67 28.60
CA PRO A 298 -11.38 1.55 28.67
C PRO A 298 -12.08 2.82 29.19
N SER A 299 -11.35 3.76 29.81
CA SER A 299 -11.89 5.04 30.28
C SER A 299 -12.03 6.09 29.17
N SER A 300 -11.43 5.87 28.00
CA SER A 300 -11.36 6.83 26.89
C SER A 300 -12.17 6.43 25.65
N ALA A 301 -12.97 5.36 25.71
CA ALA A 301 -13.83 4.93 24.62
C ALA A 301 -14.85 6.01 24.23
N PRO A 302 -14.99 6.39 22.95
CA PRO A 302 -16.02 7.32 22.52
C PRO A 302 -17.41 6.79 22.88
N PRO A 303 -18.38 7.65 23.22
CA PRO A 303 -19.74 7.22 23.53
C PRO A 303 -20.36 6.53 22.29
N GLY A 304 -20.66 5.23 22.42
CA GLY A 304 -21.20 4.37 21.37
C GLY A 304 -20.55 3.01 21.25
N TYR A 305 -19.39 2.78 21.88
CA TYR A 305 -18.69 1.47 21.89
C TYR A 305 -18.97 0.64 23.15
N GLU A 306 -20.03 0.94 23.90
CA GLU A 306 -20.34 0.29 25.18
C GLU A 306 -20.68 -1.22 25.10
N ASN A 307 -20.72 -1.83 23.91
CA ASN A 307 -21.07 -3.24 23.75
C ASN A 307 -19.92 -4.16 23.32
N TYR A 308 -18.67 -3.70 23.29
CA TYR A 308 -17.52 -4.54 22.98
C TYR A 308 -16.89 -5.07 24.28
N GLN A 309 -17.44 -6.16 24.83
CA GLN A 309 -16.77 -6.93 25.88
C GLN A 309 -15.62 -7.70 25.25
N ALA A 310 -14.37 -7.28 25.52
CA ALA A 310 -13.21 -8.07 25.20
C ALA A 310 -13.29 -9.44 25.90
N PRO A 311 -13.03 -10.55 25.21
CA PRO A 311 -13.03 -11.85 25.85
C PRO A 311 -11.97 -11.91 26.95
N THR A 312 -12.37 -12.31 28.13
CA THR A 312 -11.56 -12.46 29.33
C THR A 312 -10.35 -13.36 29.03
N THR A 313 -9.15 -12.83 29.20
CA THR A 313 -7.88 -13.50 28.96
C THR A 313 -7.70 -14.69 29.89
N ALA A 314 -7.73 -15.90 29.33
CA ALA A 314 -7.11 -17.06 29.95
C ALA A 314 -5.57 -16.96 29.80
N SER A 315 -4.86 -17.30 30.86
CA SER A 315 -3.38 -17.28 30.96
C SER A 315 -2.69 -17.93 29.75
N PRO A 316 -1.63 -17.37 29.19
CA PRO A 316 -1.01 -17.91 27.98
C PRO A 316 -0.32 -19.24 28.27
N ALA A 317 -0.84 -20.30 27.67
CA ALA A 317 -0.09 -21.51 27.48
C ALA A 317 0.99 -21.28 26.42
N VAL A 318 2.23 -21.65 26.69
CA VAL A 318 3.33 -21.64 25.71
C VAL A 318 2.93 -22.57 24.57
N VAL A 319 2.52 -21.99 23.45
CA VAL A 319 2.20 -22.73 22.23
C VAL A 319 3.51 -22.92 21.45
N PRO A 320 3.93 -24.15 21.15
CA PRO A 320 5.05 -24.38 20.24
C PRO A 320 4.76 -23.80 18.87
N PRO A 321 5.77 -23.38 18.10
CA PRO A 321 5.54 -22.85 16.75
C PRO A 321 4.78 -23.88 15.91
N PRO A 322 3.76 -23.42 15.13
CA PRO A 322 2.97 -24.34 14.32
C PRO A 322 3.84 -25.06 13.28
N PRO A 323 3.48 -26.31 12.90
CA PRO A 323 4.22 -27.08 11.91
C PRO A 323 4.28 -26.34 10.55
N ARG A 324 5.35 -26.59 9.80
CA ARG A 324 5.66 -25.92 8.50
C ARG A 324 4.48 -25.86 7.52
N SER A 325 3.56 -26.82 7.56
CA SER A 325 2.37 -26.88 6.70
C SER A 325 1.29 -25.82 7.01
N ALA A 326 1.36 -25.16 8.18
CA ALA A 326 0.36 -24.15 8.58
C ALA A 326 0.64 -22.74 8.00
N TYR A 327 1.78 -22.58 7.32
CA TYR A 327 2.19 -21.31 6.72
C TYR A 327 1.84 -21.16 5.23
N ALA A 328 1.06 -22.09 4.68
CA ALA A 328 0.52 -21.89 3.33
C ALA A 328 -0.36 -20.64 3.32
N LEU A 329 0.08 -19.61 2.59
CA LEU A 329 -0.80 -18.50 2.26
C LEU A 329 -2.09 -19.08 1.66
N PRO A 330 -3.27 -18.53 1.95
CA PRO A 330 -4.52 -18.93 1.30
C PRO A 330 -4.53 -18.49 -0.18
N ASN A 331 -3.58 -18.98 -0.97
CA ASN A 331 -3.43 -18.66 -2.39
C ASN A 331 -3.98 -19.75 -3.30
N ASP A 332 -4.49 -20.85 -2.73
CA ASP A 332 -4.96 -21.99 -3.55
C ASP A 332 -6.31 -21.76 -4.23
N ASN A 333 -6.95 -20.59 -4.08
CA ASN A 333 -8.25 -20.29 -4.70
C ASN A 333 -8.35 -18.94 -5.43
N MET A 334 -7.23 -18.31 -5.81
CA MET A 334 -7.34 -17.24 -6.80
C MET A 334 -7.28 -17.87 -8.22
N PRO A 335 -8.30 -17.67 -9.07
CA PRO A 335 -8.24 -18.11 -10.45
C PRO A 335 -7.05 -17.44 -11.13
N ASN A 336 -6.20 -18.26 -11.74
CA ASN A 336 -5.10 -17.80 -12.57
C ASN A 336 -5.63 -16.82 -13.61
N ALA A 337 -5.30 -15.54 -13.49
CA ALA A 337 -5.65 -14.49 -14.45
C ALA A 337 -4.90 -14.63 -15.79
N MET A 338 -4.35 -15.80 -16.11
CA MET A 338 -3.60 -16.06 -17.34
C MET A 338 -4.39 -16.75 -18.45
N ASP A 339 -5.65 -17.16 -18.24
CA ASP A 339 -6.40 -17.91 -19.27
C ASP A 339 -7.36 -17.07 -20.13
N SER A 340 -7.30 -15.76 -20.12
CA SER A 340 -8.19 -14.89 -20.92
C SER A 340 -7.54 -14.13 -22.08
N TYR A 341 -6.34 -14.50 -22.52
CA TYR A 341 -5.73 -13.98 -23.77
C TYR A 341 -5.21 -15.13 -24.65
N ARG A 342 -6.16 -15.81 -25.30
CA ARG A 342 -6.00 -16.45 -26.60
C ARG A 342 -7.07 -15.96 -27.55
#